data_e76b17f1f0f04b0db437b3705b93058b
#
_entry.id   e76b17f1f0f04b0db437b3705b93058b
#
_cell.length_a   1.000
_cell.length_b   1.000
_cell.length_c   1.000
_cell.angle_alpha   90.00
_cell.angle_beta   90.00
_cell.angle_gamma   90.00
#
_symmetry.space_group_name_H-M   'P 1'
#
loop_
_entity.id
_entity.type
_entity.pdbx_description
1 polymer ?
#
loop_
_entity_poly.entity_id
_entity_poly.type
_entity_poly.pdbx_seq_one_letter_code
_entity_poly.pdbx_strand_id
1 'polypeptide(L)'
;MSAAEKIALYWAYPFVRYALVVGVLIALCASLLGVTLVLKRFSFIGDGLSHVAFGAMAVAAVLGLHNDMPLILGITVVCAILLLRTGQHAKIKGDAAIAMISVGALAIGYLLMNLFSTSSNLSGDVCSTLFGSTSILTLTETEVGLCVALSALVLLTFILFYNKIFAVTFDENFAKAVGIKVKFYNLLIAVMIAVVIVLAMNLVGSLLISALV
;
A
#
# COMPACT_ATOMS: atom_id res chain seq x y z
N MET A 1 12.79 -30.96 21.57
CA MET A 1 13.38 -29.77 20.94
C MET A 1 13.16 -28.56 21.84
N SER A 2 14.24 -27.91 22.23
CA SER A 2 14.19 -26.67 22.99
C SER A 2 13.63 -25.52 22.12
N ALA A 3 13.15 -24.44 22.73
CA ALA A 3 12.67 -23.29 21.97
C ALA A 3 13.75 -22.71 21.03
N ALA A 4 15.02 -22.75 21.47
CA ALA A 4 16.15 -22.29 20.66
C ALA A 4 16.39 -23.18 19.41
N GLU A 5 16.25 -24.49 19.52
CA GLU A 5 16.37 -25.40 18.37
C GLU A 5 15.25 -25.18 17.34
N LYS A 6 14.02 -24.90 17.80
CA LYS A 6 12.91 -24.57 16.90
C LYS A 6 13.15 -23.26 16.15
N ILE A 7 13.63 -22.22 16.85
CA ILE A 7 13.96 -20.93 16.24
C ILE A 7 15.08 -21.10 15.22
N ALA A 8 16.13 -21.85 15.54
CA ALA A 8 17.23 -22.14 14.62
C ALA A 8 16.76 -22.89 13.36
N LEU A 9 15.83 -23.84 13.53
CA LEU A 9 15.23 -24.57 12.43
C LEU A 9 14.43 -23.65 11.50
N TYR A 10 13.57 -22.78 12.07
CA TYR A 10 12.77 -21.83 11.27
C TYR A 10 13.65 -20.80 10.56
N TRP A 11 14.75 -20.37 11.20
CA TRP A 11 15.70 -19.42 10.59
C TRP A 11 16.49 -20.02 9.42
N ALA A 12 16.57 -21.35 9.32
CA ALA A 12 17.19 -22.03 8.19
C ALA A 12 16.38 -21.88 6.87
N TYR A 13 15.07 -21.61 6.97
CA TYR A 13 14.23 -21.44 5.78
C TYR A 13 14.33 -20.00 5.22
N PRO A 14 14.66 -19.83 3.91
CA PRO A 14 14.81 -18.52 3.28
C PRO A 14 13.55 -17.64 3.40
N PHE A 15 12.37 -18.22 3.19
CA PHE A 15 11.10 -17.50 3.22
C PHE A 15 10.83 -16.84 4.59
N VAL A 16 11.25 -17.45 5.69
CA VAL A 16 11.08 -16.87 7.04
C VAL A 16 11.91 -15.60 7.20
N ARG A 17 13.17 -15.64 6.72
CA ARG A 17 14.05 -14.48 6.74
C ARG A 17 13.52 -13.35 5.87
N TYR A 18 13.05 -13.67 4.67
CA TYR A 18 12.48 -12.71 3.73
C TYR A 18 11.21 -12.05 4.30
N ALA A 19 10.28 -12.86 4.82
CA ALA A 19 9.06 -12.36 5.46
C ALA A 19 9.35 -11.44 6.65
N LEU A 20 10.33 -11.78 7.48
CA LEU A 20 10.69 -10.97 8.64
C LEU A 20 11.31 -9.63 8.22
N VAL A 21 12.27 -9.64 7.30
CA VAL A 21 12.93 -8.40 6.83
C VAL A 21 11.92 -7.46 6.18
N VAL A 22 11.12 -7.98 5.23
CA VAL A 22 10.16 -7.17 4.51
C VAL A 22 9.03 -6.72 5.42
N GLY A 23 8.54 -7.59 6.32
CA GLY A 23 7.50 -7.26 7.29
C GLY A 23 7.92 -6.13 8.25
N VAL A 24 9.15 -6.17 8.78
CA VAL A 24 9.67 -5.09 9.65
C VAL A 24 9.81 -3.78 8.87
N LEU A 25 10.31 -3.81 7.64
CA LEU A 25 10.45 -2.60 6.82
C LEU A 25 9.10 -1.98 6.48
N ILE A 26 8.11 -2.78 6.10
CA ILE A 26 6.76 -2.30 5.82
C ILE A 26 6.12 -1.74 7.09
N ALA A 27 6.25 -2.42 8.23
CA ALA A 27 5.72 -1.94 9.50
C ALA A 27 6.32 -0.58 9.91
N LEU A 28 7.62 -0.38 9.70
CA LEU A 28 8.29 0.90 9.92
C LEU A 28 7.74 1.98 8.97
N CYS A 29 7.63 1.70 7.68
CA CYS A 29 7.06 2.64 6.72
C CYS A 29 5.61 3.00 7.04
N ALA A 30 4.78 1.99 7.37
CA ALA A 30 3.38 2.17 7.72
C ALA A 30 3.22 3.01 9.00
N SER A 31 4.03 2.78 10.03
CA SER A 31 3.96 3.54 11.28
C SER A 31 4.31 5.02 11.08
N LEU A 32 5.32 5.32 10.26
CA LEU A 32 5.72 6.71 9.97
C LEU A 32 4.66 7.45 9.14
N LEU A 33 4.11 6.80 8.11
CA LEU A 33 3.09 7.39 7.26
C LEU A 33 1.71 7.42 7.93
N GLY A 34 1.37 6.43 8.76
CA GLY A 34 0.13 6.38 9.50
C GLY A 34 -0.07 7.60 10.39
N VAL A 35 0.97 8.03 11.10
CA VAL A 35 0.92 9.27 11.91
C VAL A 35 0.57 10.49 11.03
N THR A 36 1.19 10.62 9.85
CA THR A 36 0.92 11.74 8.95
C THR A 36 -0.51 11.70 8.40
N LEU A 37 -1.06 10.52 8.13
CA LEU A 37 -2.42 10.31 7.64
C LEU A 37 -3.46 10.68 8.68
N VAL A 38 -3.28 10.21 9.91
CA VAL A 38 -4.19 10.51 11.03
C VAL A 38 -4.23 12.01 11.30
N LEU A 39 -3.08 12.68 11.34
CA LEU A 39 -2.99 14.12 11.55
C LEU A 39 -3.66 14.92 10.42
N LYS A 40 -3.59 14.43 9.19
CA LYS A 40 -4.28 15.03 8.03
C LYS A 40 -5.78 14.69 7.95
N ARG A 41 -6.31 13.90 8.86
CA ARG A 41 -7.70 13.43 8.88
C ARG A 41 -8.08 12.59 7.64
N PHE A 42 -7.14 11.85 7.08
CA PHE A 42 -7.33 10.95 5.96
C PHE A 42 -7.18 9.48 6.40
N SER A 43 -7.76 9.13 7.55
CA SER A 43 -7.61 7.79 8.15
C SER A 43 -8.10 6.65 7.25
N PHE A 44 -9.09 6.90 6.39
CA PHE A 44 -9.63 5.88 5.48
C PHE A 44 -8.87 5.75 4.15
N ILE A 45 -7.83 6.57 3.91
CA ILE A 45 -7.12 6.53 2.62
C ILE A 45 -6.34 5.23 2.44
N GLY A 46 -5.84 4.65 3.54
CA GLY A 46 -5.15 3.36 3.55
C GLY A 46 -6.07 2.23 3.07
N ASP A 47 -7.28 2.16 3.63
CA ASP A 47 -8.32 1.21 3.22
C ASP A 47 -8.72 1.43 1.75
N GLY A 48 -9.03 2.68 1.38
CA GLY A 48 -9.39 3.03 0.01
C GLY A 48 -8.35 2.62 -1.03
N LEU A 49 -7.09 2.91 -0.76
CA LEU A 49 -5.99 2.59 -1.68
C LEU A 49 -5.67 1.10 -1.73
N SER A 50 -5.86 0.34 -0.64
CA SER A 50 -5.67 -1.12 -0.65
C SER A 50 -6.67 -1.81 -1.56
N HIS A 51 -7.93 -1.34 -1.57
CA HIS A 51 -8.96 -1.85 -2.47
C HIS A 51 -8.75 -1.40 -3.92
N VAL A 52 -8.24 -0.19 -4.15
CA VAL A 52 -7.81 0.26 -5.48
C VAL A 52 -6.65 -0.59 -6.00
N ALA A 53 -5.68 -0.91 -5.17
CA ALA A 53 -4.55 -1.78 -5.53
C ALA A 53 -5.03 -3.19 -5.90
N PHE A 54 -6.00 -3.75 -5.16
CA PHE A 54 -6.66 -5.01 -5.51
C PHE A 54 -7.37 -4.92 -6.87
N GLY A 55 -8.13 -3.85 -7.12
CA GLY A 55 -8.78 -3.62 -8.42
C GLY A 55 -7.76 -3.50 -9.56
N ALA A 56 -6.64 -2.82 -9.34
CA ALA A 56 -5.55 -2.70 -10.30
C ALA A 56 -4.89 -4.05 -10.60
N MET A 57 -4.73 -4.90 -9.58
CA MET A 57 -4.21 -6.25 -9.75
C MET A 57 -5.17 -7.12 -10.56
N ALA A 58 -6.48 -7.02 -10.32
CA ALA A 58 -7.47 -7.71 -11.11
C ALA A 58 -7.41 -7.30 -12.60
N VAL A 59 -7.21 -6.01 -12.90
CA VAL A 59 -6.99 -5.51 -14.26
C VAL A 59 -5.71 -6.10 -14.85
N ALA A 60 -4.61 -6.15 -14.10
CA ALA A 60 -3.35 -6.72 -14.56
C ALA A 60 -3.49 -8.22 -14.89
N ALA A 61 -4.22 -8.96 -14.06
CA ALA A 61 -4.50 -10.38 -14.27
C ALA A 61 -5.32 -10.63 -15.55
N VAL A 62 -6.34 -9.80 -15.79
CA VAL A 62 -7.16 -9.88 -17.03
C VAL A 62 -6.33 -9.56 -18.27
N LEU A 63 -5.38 -8.63 -18.18
CA LEU A 63 -4.46 -8.29 -19.28
C LEU A 63 -3.36 -9.33 -19.50
N GLY A 64 -3.24 -10.33 -18.62
CA GLY A 64 -2.24 -11.39 -18.72
C GLY A 64 -0.79 -10.89 -18.60
N LEU A 65 -0.56 -9.83 -17.84
CA LEU A 65 0.76 -9.23 -17.69
C LEU A 65 1.65 -10.12 -16.81
N HIS A 66 2.83 -10.46 -17.32
CA HIS A 66 3.83 -11.25 -16.57
C HIS A 66 4.49 -10.46 -15.42
N ASN A 67 4.57 -9.13 -15.59
CA ASN A 67 5.00 -8.18 -14.55
C ASN A 67 3.84 -7.20 -14.28
N ASP A 68 3.08 -7.45 -13.25
CA ASP A 68 1.90 -6.67 -12.86
C ASP A 68 2.24 -5.47 -11.95
N MET A 69 3.35 -5.53 -11.21
CA MET A 69 3.81 -4.51 -10.25
C MET A 69 3.81 -3.06 -10.78
N PRO A 70 4.39 -2.76 -11.97
CA PRO A 70 4.41 -1.38 -12.46
C PRO A 70 3.01 -0.83 -12.77
N LEU A 71 2.11 -1.69 -13.23
CA LEU A 71 0.73 -1.30 -13.55
C LEU A 71 -0.06 -1.05 -12.25
N ILE A 72 0.05 -1.94 -11.27
CA ILE A 72 -0.60 -1.79 -9.96
C ILE A 72 -0.11 -0.50 -9.29
N LEU A 73 1.21 -0.27 -9.24
CA LEU A 73 1.81 0.95 -8.71
C LEU A 73 1.30 2.19 -9.45
N GLY A 74 1.28 2.18 -10.76
CA GLY A 74 0.83 3.31 -11.59
C GLY A 74 -0.62 3.69 -11.29
N ILE A 75 -1.55 2.73 -11.32
CA ILE A 75 -2.97 2.96 -11.04
C ILE A 75 -3.15 3.45 -9.60
N THR A 76 -2.51 2.79 -8.64
CA THR A 76 -2.64 3.16 -7.21
C THR A 76 -2.11 4.56 -6.93
N VAL A 77 -0.97 4.95 -7.52
CA VAL A 77 -0.41 6.31 -7.39
C VAL A 77 -1.35 7.34 -8.00
N VAL A 78 -1.89 7.09 -9.20
CA VAL A 78 -2.85 8.01 -9.84
C VAL A 78 -4.09 8.18 -8.97
N CYS A 79 -4.64 7.08 -8.45
CA CYS A 79 -5.80 7.14 -7.55
C CYS A 79 -5.47 7.84 -6.23
N ALA A 80 -4.28 7.63 -5.65
CA ALA A 80 -3.84 8.34 -4.44
C ALA A 80 -3.79 9.86 -4.65
N ILE A 81 -3.25 10.29 -5.79
CA ILE A 81 -3.21 11.72 -6.16
C ILE A 81 -4.61 12.28 -6.35
N LEU A 82 -5.50 11.55 -7.01
CA LEU A 82 -6.90 11.95 -7.22
C LEU A 82 -7.64 12.06 -5.88
N LEU A 83 -7.51 11.07 -5.00
CA LEU A 83 -8.13 11.06 -3.68
C LEU A 83 -7.69 12.25 -2.83
N LEU A 84 -6.40 12.55 -2.78
CA LEU A 84 -5.86 13.69 -2.05
C LEU A 84 -6.32 15.03 -2.63
N ARG A 85 -6.46 15.15 -3.95
CA ARG A 85 -6.98 16.37 -4.59
C ARG A 85 -8.48 16.55 -4.36
N THR A 86 -9.24 15.47 -4.47
CA THR A 86 -10.70 15.50 -4.32
C THR A 86 -11.10 15.77 -2.88
N GLY A 87 -10.40 15.22 -1.91
CA GLY A 87 -10.65 15.44 -0.49
C GLY A 87 -10.50 16.90 -0.03
N GLN A 88 -9.72 17.72 -0.77
CA GLN A 88 -9.52 19.16 -0.45
C GLN A 88 -10.57 20.09 -1.07
N HIS A 89 -11.26 19.68 -2.13
CA HIS A 89 -12.11 20.57 -2.92
C HIS A 89 -13.56 20.10 -3.10
N ALA A 90 -13.91 18.88 -2.69
CA ALA A 90 -15.24 18.34 -2.91
C ALA A 90 -16.26 18.84 -1.88
N LYS A 91 -17.50 19.09 -2.34
CA LYS A 91 -18.67 19.34 -1.50
C LYS A 91 -19.04 18.11 -0.65
N ILE A 92 -18.54 16.93 -1.02
CA ILE A 92 -18.71 15.67 -0.31
C ILE A 92 -17.55 15.54 0.70
N LYS A 93 -17.84 15.15 1.94
CA LYS A 93 -16.80 14.89 2.95
C LYS A 93 -15.79 13.90 2.39
N GLY A 94 -14.49 14.20 2.49
CA GLY A 94 -13.41 13.41 1.87
C GLY A 94 -13.50 11.91 2.15
N ASP A 95 -13.90 11.52 3.36
CA ASP A 95 -14.07 10.11 3.75
C ASP A 95 -15.17 9.39 2.96
N ALA A 96 -16.28 10.06 2.64
CA ALA A 96 -17.34 9.45 1.84
C ALA A 96 -16.90 9.20 0.39
N ALA A 97 -16.11 10.11 -0.20
CA ALA A 97 -15.56 9.92 -1.54
C ALA A 97 -14.57 8.75 -1.56
N ILE A 98 -13.70 8.64 -0.53
CA ILE A 98 -12.76 7.53 -0.36
C ILE A 98 -13.54 6.20 -0.26
N ALA A 99 -14.57 6.14 0.59
CA ALA A 99 -15.36 4.93 0.77
C ALA A 99 -16.06 4.49 -0.53
N MET A 100 -16.62 5.42 -1.31
CA MET A 100 -17.25 5.10 -2.59
C MET A 100 -16.26 4.53 -3.60
N ILE A 101 -15.08 5.13 -3.72
CA ILE A 101 -14.02 4.67 -4.62
C ILE A 101 -13.48 3.32 -4.16
N SER A 102 -13.29 3.13 -2.86
CA SER A 102 -12.85 1.90 -2.23
C SER A 102 -13.76 0.73 -2.58
N VAL A 103 -15.03 0.84 -2.24
CA VAL A 103 -16.03 -0.22 -2.49
C VAL A 103 -16.23 -0.45 -3.99
N GLY A 104 -16.23 0.61 -4.79
CA GLY A 104 -16.32 0.51 -6.26
C GLY A 104 -15.14 -0.24 -6.86
N ALA A 105 -13.92 0.06 -6.44
CA ALA A 105 -12.71 -0.61 -6.92
C ALA A 105 -12.70 -2.10 -6.52
N LEU A 106 -13.09 -2.41 -5.28
CA LEU A 106 -13.22 -3.78 -4.81
C LEU A 106 -14.25 -4.57 -5.63
N ALA A 107 -15.44 -3.99 -5.84
CA ALA A 107 -16.51 -4.63 -6.58
C ALA A 107 -16.13 -4.88 -8.05
N ILE A 108 -15.52 -3.89 -8.71
CA ILE A 108 -15.02 -4.03 -10.09
C ILE A 108 -13.91 -5.08 -10.15
N GLY A 109 -12.96 -5.05 -9.24
CA GLY A 109 -11.88 -6.03 -9.17
C GLY A 109 -12.41 -7.45 -9.00
N TYR A 110 -13.33 -7.67 -8.08
CA TYR A 110 -13.98 -8.96 -7.86
C TYR A 110 -14.75 -9.42 -9.11
N LEU A 111 -15.49 -8.52 -9.74
CA LEU A 111 -16.26 -8.82 -10.96
C LEU A 111 -15.34 -9.20 -12.12
N LEU A 112 -14.25 -8.48 -12.32
CA LEU A 112 -13.26 -8.78 -13.36
C LEU A 112 -12.63 -10.15 -13.14
N MET A 113 -12.22 -10.46 -11.94
CA MET A 113 -11.65 -11.77 -11.62
C MET A 113 -12.67 -12.89 -11.84
N ASN A 114 -13.96 -12.69 -11.53
CA ASN A 114 -15.01 -13.69 -11.76
C ASN A 114 -15.32 -13.91 -13.24
N LEU A 115 -15.32 -12.85 -14.06
CA LEU A 115 -15.69 -12.96 -15.47
C LEU A 115 -14.57 -13.50 -16.36
N PHE A 116 -13.32 -13.16 -16.05
CA PHE A 116 -12.20 -13.41 -16.94
C PHE A 116 -11.18 -14.43 -16.41
N SER A 117 -11.36 -14.92 -15.17
CA SER A 117 -10.43 -15.91 -14.64
C SER A 117 -10.68 -17.29 -15.26
N THR A 118 -9.62 -17.86 -15.79
CA THR A 118 -9.58 -19.22 -16.35
C THR A 118 -9.29 -20.30 -15.28
N SER A 119 -9.06 -19.89 -14.06
CA SER A 119 -8.72 -20.78 -12.95
C SER A 119 -9.97 -21.40 -12.32
N SER A 120 -9.96 -22.71 -12.16
CA SER A 120 -11.05 -23.48 -11.51
C SER A 120 -11.17 -23.21 -10.01
N ASN A 121 -10.31 -22.42 -9.42
CA ASN A 121 -10.22 -22.15 -7.97
C ASN A 121 -10.31 -20.66 -7.61
N LEU A 122 -11.20 -19.95 -8.31
CA LEU A 122 -11.37 -18.49 -8.23
C LEU A 122 -11.53 -17.97 -6.79
N SER A 123 -12.33 -18.65 -5.99
CA SER A 123 -12.56 -18.26 -4.58
C SER A 123 -11.30 -18.38 -3.73
N GLY A 124 -10.43 -19.35 -4.03
CA GLY A 124 -9.13 -19.52 -3.36
C GLY A 124 -8.16 -18.42 -3.73
N ASP A 125 -8.09 -18.06 -5.01
CA ASP A 125 -7.16 -17.01 -5.50
C ASP A 125 -7.55 -15.63 -4.99
N VAL A 126 -8.85 -15.31 -4.97
CA VAL A 126 -9.33 -14.02 -4.40
C VAL A 126 -9.10 -13.97 -2.90
N CYS A 127 -9.43 -15.06 -2.17
CA CYS A 127 -9.16 -15.12 -0.73
C CYS A 127 -7.68 -15.00 -0.40
N SER A 128 -6.80 -15.68 -1.12
CA SER A 128 -5.35 -15.61 -0.90
C SER A 128 -4.81 -14.20 -1.12
N THR A 129 -5.34 -13.49 -2.10
CA THR A 129 -4.97 -12.10 -2.38
C THR A 129 -5.50 -11.11 -1.36
N LEU A 130 -6.75 -11.29 -0.93
CA LEU A 130 -7.36 -10.41 0.08
C LEU A 130 -6.73 -10.61 1.46
N PHE A 131 -6.39 -11.85 1.83
CA PHE A 131 -5.87 -12.20 3.16
C PHE A 131 -4.37 -12.50 3.19
N GLY A 132 -3.68 -12.54 2.04
CA GLY A 132 -2.21 -12.65 1.95
C GLY A 132 -1.61 -13.97 2.42
N SER A 133 -2.40 -15.00 2.68
CA SER A 133 -1.97 -16.23 3.37
C SER A 133 -0.91 -17.06 2.64
N THR A 134 -0.82 -16.97 1.32
CA THR A 134 0.11 -17.75 0.48
C THR A 134 1.24 -16.93 -0.11
N SER A 135 1.08 -15.62 -0.24
CA SER A 135 2.05 -14.73 -0.90
C SER A 135 3.42 -14.73 -0.22
N ILE A 136 3.46 -14.90 1.11
CA ILE A 136 4.71 -14.96 1.88
C ILE A 136 5.57 -16.18 1.50
N LEU A 137 4.94 -17.29 1.13
CA LEU A 137 5.65 -18.54 0.80
C LEU A 137 6.25 -18.52 -0.62
N THR A 138 5.69 -17.69 -1.49
CA THR A 138 6.07 -17.60 -2.92
C THR A 138 7.00 -16.42 -3.22
N LEU A 139 7.43 -15.66 -2.21
CA LEU A 139 8.34 -14.52 -2.37
C LEU A 139 9.65 -14.92 -3.03
N THR A 140 9.93 -14.34 -4.18
CA THR A 140 11.19 -14.49 -4.90
C THR A 140 12.24 -13.50 -4.38
N GLU A 141 13.53 -13.83 -4.55
CA GLU A 141 14.63 -12.94 -4.14
C GLU A 141 14.56 -11.56 -4.83
N THR A 142 14.09 -11.54 -6.07
CA THR A 142 13.91 -10.30 -6.84
C THR A 142 12.82 -9.41 -6.25
N GLU A 143 11.70 -9.99 -5.85
CA GLU A 143 10.61 -9.25 -5.19
C GLU A 143 11.02 -8.70 -3.82
N VAL A 144 11.73 -9.50 -3.04
CA VAL A 144 12.29 -9.07 -1.75
C VAL A 144 13.27 -7.90 -1.95
N GLY A 145 14.17 -8.02 -2.93
CA GLY A 145 15.11 -6.94 -3.26
C GLY A 145 14.40 -5.64 -3.65
N LEU A 146 13.35 -5.75 -4.46
CA LEU A 146 12.53 -4.60 -4.88
C LEU A 146 11.78 -3.99 -3.69
N CYS A 147 11.19 -4.81 -2.82
CA CYS A 147 10.53 -4.37 -1.59
C CYS A 147 11.49 -3.63 -0.66
N VAL A 148 12.69 -4.17 -0.45
CA VAL A 148 13.73 -3.53 0.38
C VAL A 148 14.16 -2.20 -0.23
N ALA A 149 14.42 -2.15 -1.53
CA ALA A 149 14.83 -0.93 -2.22
C ALA A 149 13.76 0.17 -2.15
N LEU A 150 12.49 -0.17 -2.42
CA LEU A 150 11.38 0.79 -2.36
C LEU A 150 11.09 1.24 -0.93
N SER A 151 11.11 0.33 0.05
CA SER A 151 10.94 0.69 1.46
C SER A 151 12.07 1.60 1.96
N ALA A 152 13.33 1.30 1.59
CA ALA A 152 14.46 2.13 1.92
C ALA A 152 14.35 3.53 1.27
N LEU A 153 13.87 3.61 0.03
CA LEU A 153 13.63 4.87 -0.66
C LEU A 153 12.56 5.70 0.04
N VAL A 154 11.46 5.08 0.47
CA VAL A 154 10.39 5.76 1.24
C VAL A 154 10.92 6.29 2.56
N LEU A 155 11.64 5.45 3.33
CA LEU A 155 12.24 5.86 4.60
C LEU A 155 13.25 7.00 4.42
N LEU A 156 14.14 6.90 3.45
CA LEU A 156 15.11 7.93 3.14
C LEU A 156 14.44 9.25 2.74
N THR A 157 13.42 9.18 1.88
CA THR A 157 12.65 10.35 1.45
C THR A 157 11.93 10.99 2.65
N PHE A 158 11.34 10.19 3.51
CA PHE A 158 10.66 10.68 4.71
C PHE A 158 11.64 11.38 5.66
N ILE A 159 12.82 10.79 5.91
CA ILE A 159 13.85 11.37 6.79
C ILE A 159 14.41 12.67 6.21
N LEU A 160 14.74 12.70 4.91
CA LEU A 160 15.28 13.89 4.25
C LEU A 160 14.30 15.07 4.26
N PHE A 161 13.03 14.80 4.09
CA PHE A 161 12.00 15.84 4.03
C PHE A 161 11.16 15.94 5.32
N TYR A 162 11.60 15.31 6.41
CA TYR A 162 10.86 15.21 7.66
C TYR A 162 10.29 16.57 8.13
N ASN A 163 11.12 17.60 8.24
CA ASN A 163 10.71 18.93 8.74
C ASN A 163 9.62 19.56 7.84
N LYS A 164 9.71 19.36 6.53
CA LYS A 164 8.76 19.95 5.57
C LYS A 164 7.47 19.14 5.51
N ILE A 165 7.56 17.81 5.56
CA ILE A 165 6.40 16.92 5.65
C ILE A 165 5.63 17.21 6.93
N PHE A 166 6.33 17.35 8.07
CA PHE A 166 5.74 17.67 9.35
C PHE A 166 5.03 19.03 9.32
N ALA A 167 5.69 20.09 8.84
CA ALA A 167 5.09 21.41 8.72
C ALA A 167 3.81 21.41 7.86
N VAL A 168 3.83 20.72 6.71
CA VAL A 168 2.68 20.60 5.81
C VAL A 168 1.56 19.72 6.41
N THR A 169 1.91 18.80 7.29
CA THR A 169 0.95 17.90 7.94
C THR A 169 0.19 18.63 9.05
N PHE A 170 0.87 19.46 9.83
CA PHE A 170 0.25 20.19 10.94
C PHE A 170 -0.56 21.41 10.50
N ASP A 171 0.02 22.28 9.67
CA ASP A 171 -0.65 23.48 9.20
C ASP A 171 -0.20 23.84 7.77
N GLU A 172 -1.09 23.55 6.82
CA GLU A 172 -0.85 23.87 5.41
C GLU A 172 -0.80 25.39 5.14
N ASN A 173 -1.54 26.19 5.92
CA ASN A 173 -1.59 27.64 5.71
C ASN A 173 -0.29 28.27 6.23
N PHE A 174 0.18 27.85 7.39
CA PHE A 174 1.48 28.24 7.92
C PHE A 174 2.62 27.82 6.99
N ALA A 175 2.61 26.58 6.52
CA ALA A 175 3.61 26.07 5.58
C ALA A 175 3.65 26.89 4.27
N LYS A 176 2.48 27.31 3.75
CA LYS A 176 2.40 28.22 2.59
C LYS A 176 2.98 29.60 2.89
N ALA A 177 2.69 30.15 4.07
CA ALA A 177 3.16 31.48 4.48
C ALA A 177 4.69 31.52 4.60
N VAL A 178 5.32 30.44 5.03
CA VAL A 178 6.79 30.27 5.13
C VAL A 178 7.43 29.91 3.78
N GLY A 179 6.65 29.81 2.69
CA GLY A 179 7.16 29.58 1.33
C GLY A 179 7.36 28.09 0.98
N ILE A 180 6.84 27.15 1.78
CA ILE A 180 6.91 25.72 1.46
C ILE A 180 5.92 25.39 0.34
N LYS A 181 6.34 24.63 -0.67
CA LYS A 181 5.49 24.18 -1.78
C LYS A 181 4.56 23.04 -1.32
N VAL A 182 3.49 23.38 -0.60
CA VAL A 182 2.54 22.43 0.00
C VAL A 182 2.02 21.40 -1.00
N LYS A 183 1.68 21.82 -2.22
CA LYS A 183 1.18 20.91 -3.27
C LYS A 183 2.19 19.79 -3.60
N PHE A 184 3.49 20.12 -3.63
CA PHE A 184 4.54 19.14 -3.90
C PHE A 184 4.68 18.13 -2.77
N TYR A 185 4.67 18.58 -1.51
CA TYR A 185 4.78 17.68 -0.36
C TYR A 185 3.53 16.81 -0.16
N ASN A 186 2.34 17.32 -0.46
CA ASN A 186 1.12 16.51 -0.48
C ASN A 186 1.18 15.42 -1.56
N LEU A 187 1.67 15.75 -2.75
CA LEU A 187 1.90 14.77 -3.81
C LEU A 187 2.94 13.71 -3.37
N LEU A 188 4.04 14.14 -2.75
CA LEU A 188 5.08 13.25 -2.25
C LEU A 188 4.52 12.27 -1.21
N ILE A 189 3.74 12.75 -0.25
CA ILE A 189 3.06 11.91 0.75
C ILE A 189 2.14 10.90 0.08
N ALA A 190 1.33 11.32 -0.91
CA ALA A 190 0.44 10.43 -1.66
C ALA A 190 1.19 9.29 -2.35
N VAL A 191 2.29 9.61 -3.02
CA VAL A 191 3.13 8.62 -3.72
C VAL A 191 3.74 7.65 -2.72
N MET A 192 4.29 8.14 -1.60
CA MET A 192 4.86 7.29 -0.56
C MET A 192 3.82 6.33 0.02
N ILE A 193 2.61 6.80 0.30
CA ILE A 193 1.52 5.97 0.81
C ILE A 193 1.15 4.89 -0.21
N ALA A 194 0.97 5.26 -1.49
CA ALA A 194 0.63 4.31 -2.54
C ALA A 194 1.70 3.21 -2.69
N VAL A 195 2.99 3.58 -2.63
CA VAL A 195 4.09 2.61 -2.69
C VAL A 195 4.03 1.64 -1.51
N VAL A 196 3.88 2.15 -0.29
CA VAL A 196 3.83 1.30 0.92
C VAL A 196 2.62 0.37 0.89
N ILE A 197 1.46 0.86 0.45
CA ILE A 197 0.25 0.04 0.36
C ILE A 197 0.42 -1.08 -0.67
N VAL A 198 0.96 -0.79 -1.86
CA VAL A 198 1.19 -1.83 -2.88
C VAL A 198 2.18 -2.90 -2.39
N LEU A 199 3.27 -2.47 -1.74
CA LEU A 199 4.25 -3.41 -1.17
C LEU A 199 3.64 -4.29 -0.07
N ALA A 200 2.86 -3.68 0.80
CA ALA A 200 2.25 -4.38 1.92
C ALA A 200 1.09 -5.27 1.48
N MET A 201 0.33 -4.89 0.44
CA MET A 201 -0.73 -5.72 -0.12
C MET A 201 -0.19 -7.07 -0.61
N ASN A 202 0.96 -7.09 -1.26
CA ASN A 202 1.58 -8.32 -1.75
C ASN A 202 2.02 -9.27 -0.63
N LEU A 203 2.31 -8.77 0.56
CA LEU A 203 2.72 -9.58 1.71
C LEU A 203 1.57 -10.00 2.61
N VAL A 204 0.73 -9.03 2.96
CA VAL A 204 -0.25 -9.16 4.04
C VAL A 204 -1.67 -9.32 3.49
N GLY A 205 -1.87 -8.96 2.22
CA GLY A 205 -3.17 -8.91 1.58
C GLY A 205 -3.89 -7.57 1.77
N SER A 206 -4.80 -7.28 0.85
CA SER A 206 -5.44 -5.96 0.77
C SER A 206 -6.31 -5.62 1.98
N LEU A 207 -6.97 -6.61 2.61
CA LEU A 207 -7.83 -6.39 3.78
C LEU A 207 -7.06 -6.19 5.07
N LEU A 208 -5.92 -6.89 5.24
CA LEU A 208 -5.15 -6.77 6.49
C LEU A 208 -4.37 -5.46 6.55
N ILE A 209 -4.04 -4.87 5.40
CA ILE A 209 -3.30 -3.61 5.38
C ILE A 209 -4.12 -2.42 5.85
N SER A 210 -5.44 -2.43 5.63
CA SER A 210 -6.33 -1.37 6.13
C SER A 210 -6.31 -1.27 7.66
N ALA A 211 -6.01 -2.37 8.35
CA ALA A 211 -5.86 -2.38 9.81
C ALA A 211 -4.45 -1.97 10.28
N LEU A 212 -3.46 -1.97 9.39
CA LEU A 212 -2.05 -1.68 9.72
C LEU A 212 -1.71 -0.19 9.52
N VAL A 213 -2.39 0.49 8.60
CA VAL A 213 -2.18 1.90 8.23
C VAL A 213 -3.23 2.80 8.83
#